data_038a7d0222d1180b6d0e4bbdc3d408a6
#
_entry.id   038a7d0222d1180b6d0e4bbdc3d408a6
#
_cell.length_a   1.000
_cell.length_b   1.000
_cell.length_c   1.000
_cell.angle_alpha   90.00
_cell.angle_beta   90.00
_cell.angle_gamma   90.00
#
_symmetry.space_group_name_H-M   'P 1'
#
loop_
_entity.id
_entity.type
_entity.pdbx_description
1 polymer ?
#
loop_
_entity_poly.entity_id
_entity_poly.type
_entity_poly.pdbx_seq_one_letter_code
_entity_poly.pdbx_strand_id
1 'polypeptide(L)'
;MTIIQFTEKYNIELKNYFEKVFKENGREFAPHDKDSDILNITDNYMLNGNFWCLIDSRNNICGTIALRKLKDCYEIRRFFVLRKYQGYGYGSNLLNIAINYAIDSRFLLVKAATLNNCYISQHLFHKMGFTRTERYNNSSADIFFQFELTRENIYNYHLNYLKHKFESSLILNPTENIPFYFSSSKTDFFIGLYVSECFKDVNDKVIFAGRNDYIKFFNYIKKEWKKELCADDVDLKTLSGLNAHLIFFLCILKPNDKVMVLPEVCGGHFATEEILKNIGAHTYQMVCDSQNLCVNSKKTLQLIESEKINYVFVDRSEGLYYEDFSWLKDSYPCYKIFDASQYISSILCKRFLNPFDMGFDMIISTLHKNYPGPQKGLLAVKNKDDKVWNNYLTHAKTYISNTHPKAIADSLFPILNKETFETYCITCEKCINLLEDLLANFGIPVITRLKQLVPTQHIWILCQNKHESYKYYLKLEELGLLTNYRLLPYNLGYGLRIGLNASVLCGLNEKHISQLAEIMRDAYYGDITPRLKKMCYKFIKNIKSTA
;
A
#
# COMPACT_ATOMS: atom_id res chain seq x y z
N MET A 1 -15.39 10.73 -13.95
CA MET A 1 -16.06 11.76 -13.13
C MET A 1 -15.04 12.53 -12.34
N THR A 2 -15.07 13.86 -12.39
CA THR A 2 -14.11 14.72 -11.71
C THR A 2 -14.87 15.77 -10.89
N ILE A 3 -14.40 16.06 -9.67
CA ILE A 3 -14.91 17.18 -8.89
C ILE A 3 -14.02 18.37 -9.18
N ILE A 4 -14.64 19.47 -9.62
CA ILE A 4 -13.98 20.74 -9.90
C ILE A 4 -14.57 21.84 -9.04
N GLN A 5 -13.79 22.87 -8.76
CA GLN A 5 -14.30 24.11 -8.23
C GLN A 5 -15.11 24.83 -9.33
N PHE A 6 -16.22 25.44 -8.94
CA PHE A 6 -17.06 26.16 -9.88
C PHE A 6 -16.31 27.31 -10.55
N THR A 7 -16.57 27.51 -11.82
CA THR A 7 -16.17 28.69 -12.60
C THR A 7 -17.35 29.17 -13.47
N GLU A 8 -17.40 30.45 -13.78
CA GLU A 8 -18.55 31.08 -14.48
C GLU A 8 -18.86 30.48 -15.83
N LYS A 9 -17.89 29.83 -16.48
CA LYS A 9 -18.13 29.08 -17.74
C LYS A 9 -19.19 28.00 -17.61
N TYR A 10 -19.49 27.52 -16.40
CA TYR A 10 -20.51 26.51 -16.13
C TYR A 10 -21.88 27.08 -15.75
N ASN A 11 -22.10 28.39 -15.81
CA ASN A 11 -23.37 29.03 -15.40
C ASN A 11 -24.61 28.43 -16.11
N ILE A 12 -24.52 28.20 -17.41
CA ILE A 12 -25.64 27.65 -18.21
C ILE A 12 -25.88 26.18 -17.82
N GLU A 13 -24.84 25.37 -17.79
CA GLU A 13 -24.91 23.95 -17.40
C GLU A 13 -25.42 23.79 -15.98
N LEU A 14 -25.04 24.68 -15.07
CA LEU A 14 -25.46 24.65 -13.68
C LEU A 14 -26.96 24.92 -13.55
N LYS A 15 -27.49 25.89 -14.28
CA LYS A 15 -28.94 26.17 -14.33
C LYS A 15 -29.70 24.94 -14.83
N ASN A 16 -29.32 24.40 -15.98
CA ASN A 16 -29.93 23.19 -16.55
C ASN A 16 -29.85 21.98 -15.59
N TYR A 17 -28.75 21.86 -14.88
CA TYR A 17 -28.57 20.83 -13.87
C TYR A 17 -29.55 21.01 -12.71
N PHE A 18 -29.74 22.23 -12.18
CA PHE A 18 -30.67 22.45 -11.06
C PHE A 18 -32.14 22.26 -11.47
N GLU A 19 -32.52 22.67 -12.66
CA GLU A 19 -33.86 22.36 -13.20
C GLU A 19 -34.12 20.85 -13.19
N LYS A 20 -33.16 20.07 -13.65
CA LYS A 20 -33.23 18.61 -13.72
C LYS A 20 -33.23 17.96 -12.35
N VAL A 21 -32.27 18.28 -11.48
CA VAL A 21 -32.12 17.62 -10.18
C VAL A 21 -33.27 17.96 -9.24
N PHE A 22 -33.86 19.16 -9.33
CA PHE A 22 -35.04 19.52 -8.55
C PHE A 22 -36.28 18.77 -9.01
N LYS A 23 -36.49 18.66 -10.33
CA LYS A 23 -37.55 17.84 -10.89
C LYS A 23 -37.45 16.37 -10.46
N GLU A 24 -36.22 15.79 -10.45
CA GLU A 24 -35.98 14.44 -9.94
C GLU A 24 -36.35 14.28 -8.45
N ASN A 25 -36.32 15.36 -7.67
CA ASN A 25 -36.65 15.40 -6.24
C ASN A 25 -38.06 15.95 -5.95
N GLY A 26 -38.93 16.04 -6.98
CA GLY A 26 -40.31 16.51 -6.83
C GLY A 26 -40.44 17.98 -6.45
N ARG A 27 -39.49 18.82 -6.86
CA ARG A 27 -39.41 20.24 -6.55
C ARG A 27 -39.22 21.05 -7.84
N GLU A 28 -39.84 22.21 -7.91
CA GLU A 28 -39.61 23.17 -8.99
C GLU A 28 -38.42 24.06 -8.69
N PHE A 29 -37.69 24.44 -9.74
CA PHE A 29 -36.61 25.41 -9.69
C PHE A 29 -37.20 26.84 -9.72
N ALA A 30 -36.96 27.61 -8.66
CA ALA A 30 -37.47 28.97 -8.49
C ALA A 30 -36.32 29.99 -8.38
N PRO A 31 -35.66 30.31 -9.54
CA PRO A 31 -34.44 31.13 -9.53
C PRO A 31 -34.64 32.60 -9.13
N HIS A 32 -35.87 33.12 -9.24
CA HIS A 32 -36.19 34.48 -8.85
C HIS A 32 -36.79 34.60 -7.43
N ASP A 33 -36.81 33.49 -6.67
CA ASP A 33 -37.30 33.40 -5.31
C ASP A 33 -36.30 32.63 -4.44
N LYS A 34 -36.70 31.48 -3.94
CA LYS A 34 -35.94 30.64 -2.97
C LYS A 34 -34.62 30.05 -3.49
N ASP A 35 -34.40 30.07 -4.78
CA ASP A 35 -33.19 29.55 -5.44
C ASP A 35 -32.36 30.65 -6.12
N SER A 36 -32.57 31.92 -5.75
CA SER A 36 -31.88 33.08 -6.32
C SER A 36 -30.36 33.06 -6.12
N ASP A 37 -29.87 32.37 -5.09
CA ASP A 37 -28.44 32.18 -4.83
C ASP A 37 -27.72 31.39 -5.96
N ILE A 38 -28.46 30.61 -6.75
CA ILE A 38 -27.91 29.85 -7.90
C ILE A 38 -27.61 30.77 -9.10
N LEU A 39 -28.26 31.92 -9.19
CA LEU A 39 -28.02 32.87 -10.28
C LEU A 39 -26.69 33.60 -10.15
N ASN A 40 -26.15 33.69 -8.95
CA ASN A 40 -24.87 34.33 -8.68
C ASN A 40 -24.06 33.51 -7.66
N ILE A 41 -23.44 32.43 -8.15
CA ILE A 41 -22.61 31.53 -7.34
C ILE A 41 -21.39 32.26 -6.78
N THR A 42 -20.78 33.14 -7.58
CA THR A 42 -19.55 33.85 -7.17
C THR A 42 -19.80 34.66 -5.90
N ASP A 43 -20.81 35.49 -5.86
CA ASP A 43 -21.08 36.34 -4.68
C ASP A 43 -21.65 35.55 -3.50
N ASN A 44 -22.48 34.54 -3.77
CA ASN A 44 -23.16 33.79 -2.71
C ASN A 44 -22.26 32.75 -2.02
N TYR A 45 -21.25 32.23 -2.73
CA TYR A 45 -20.45 31.09 -2.24
C TYR A 45 -18.94 31.28 -2.38
N MET A 46 -18.43 31.90 -3.49
CA MET A 46 -17.00 31.88 -3.74
C MET A 46 -16.21 32.91 -2.95
N LEU A 47 -16.82 34.03 -2.56
CA LEU A 47 -16.12 35.09 -1.80
C LEU A 47 -15.75 34.67 -0.39
N ASN A 48 -16.59 33.87 0.28
CA ASN A 48 -16.42 33.52 1.68
C ASN A 48 -16.75 32.05 1.99
N GLY A 49 -16.70 31.18 1.00
CA GLY A 49 -16.96 29.75 1.07
C GLY A 49 -16.43 29.08 -0.17
N ASN A 50 -17.16 28.12 -0.70
CA ASN A 50 -16.80 27.49 -1.97
C ASN A 50 -17.99 26.76 -2.61
N PHE A 51 -17.88 26.48 -3.90
CA PHE A 51 -18.85 25.71 -4.67
C PHE A 51 -18.14 24.71 -5.56
N TRP A 52 -18.53 23.43 -5.49
CA TRP A 52 -17.95 22.36 -6.30
C TRP A 52 -18.99 21.69 -7.18
N CYS A 53 -18.57 21.32 -8.38
CA CYS A 53 -19.33 20.57 -9.34
C CYS A 53 -18.67 19.23 -9.61
N LEU A 54 -19.45 18.17 -9.60
CA LEU A 54 -19.08 16.88 -10.15
C LEU A 54 -19.43 16.88 -11.64
N ILE A 55 -18.44 16.69 -12.51
CA ILE A 55 -18.62 16.68 -13.96
C ILE A 55 -18.29 15.31 -14.56
N ASP A 56 -18.98 14.98 -15.66
CA ASP A 56 -18.67 13.80 -16.48
C ASP A 56 -17.58 14.09 -17.53
N SER A 57 -17.21 13.10 -18.33
CA SER A 57 -16.22 13.22 -19.41
C SER A 57 -16.63 14.18 -20.55
N ARG A 58 -17.91 14.57 -20.60
CA ARG A 58 -18.46 15.55 -21.57
C ARG A 58 -18.65 16.93 -20.94
N ASN A 59 -18.10 17.17 -19.75
CA ASN A 59 -18.25 18.37 -18.93
C ASN A 59 -19.71 18.67 -18.48
N ASN A 60 -20.63 17.70 -18.51
CA ASN A 60 -21.95 17.90 -17.93
C ASN A 60 -21.90 17.81 -16.40
N ILE A 61 -22.61 18.71 -15.71
CA ILE A 61 -22.72 18.68 -14.26
C ILE A 61 -23.64 17.52 -13.82
N CYS A 62 -23.15 16.70 -12.92
CA CYS A 62 -23.82 15.50 -12.42
C CYS A 62 -24.11 15.55 -10.91
N GLY A 63 -23.45 16.44 -10.21
CA GLY A 63 -23.62 16.68 -8.78
C GLY A 63 -23.02 18.01 -8.35
N THR A 64 -23.48 18.54 -7.23
CA THR A 64 -22.99 19.79 -6.64
C THR A 64 -22.92 19.70 -5.13
N ILE A 65 -22.07 20.52 -4.52
CA ILE A 65 -22.07 20.89 -3.11
C ILE A 65 -21.52 22.30 -2.96
N ALA A 66 -22.05 23.04 -2.00
CA ALA A 66 -21.55 24.35 -1.66
C ALA A 66 -21.33 24.50 -0.16
N LEU A 67 -20.36 25.32 0.21
CA LEU A 67 -20.19 25.84 1.56
C LEU A 67 -20.44 27.34 1.54
N ARG A 68 -21.40 27.79 2.33
CA ARG A 68 -21.67 29.19 2.58
C ARG A 68 -21.18 29.59 3.97
N LYS A 69 -20.41 30.66 4.05
CA LYS A 69 -20.00 31.21 5.33
C LYS A 69 -21.19 31.89 6.01
N LEU A 70 -21.46 31.54 7.24
CA LEU A 70 -22.29 32.26 8.18
C LEU A 70 -21.41 33.00 9.17
N LYS A 71 -22.01 33.70 10.17
CA LYS A 71 -21.25 34.49 11.14
C LYS A 71 -20.18 33.66 11.85
N ASP A 72 -20.54 32.49 12.36
CA ASP A 72 -19.70 31.67 13.26
C ASP A 72 -19.45 30.25 12.74
N CYS A 73 -19.94 29.89 11.54
CA CYS A 73 -19.84 28.53 10.99
C CYS A 73 -19.92 28.52 9.47
N TYR A 74 -19.65 27.36 8.88
CA TYR A 74 -20.05 27.06 7.51
C TYR A 74 -21.40 26.37 7.47
N GLU A 75 -22.16 26.60 6.39
CA GLU A 75 -23.39 25.89 6.08
C GLU A 75 -23.23 25.13 4.76
N ILE A 76 -23.46 23.82 4.77
CA ILE A 76 -23.55 23.01 3.54
C ILE A 76 -24.86 23.35 2.83
N ARG A 77 -24.73 23.71 1.56
CA ARG A 77 -25.84 24.06 0.68
C ARG A 77 -25.71 23.33 -0.64
N ARG A 78 -26.82 23.29 -1.40
CA ARG A 78 -26.83 22.81 -2.79
C ARG A 78 -26.17 21.44 -2.98
N PHE A 79 -26.36 20.56 -2.00
CA PHE A 79 -25.81 19.21 -2.00
C PHE A 79 -26.77 18.25 -2.69
N PHE A 80 -26.51 17.99 -3.97
CA PHE A 80 -27.33 17.11 -4.81
C PHE A 80 -26.45 16.29 -5.75
N VAL A 81 -26.93 15.06 -6.09
CA VAL A 81 -26.37 14.20 -7.14
C VAL A 81 -27.55 13.64 -7.94
N LEU A 82 -27.51 13.74 -9.28
CA LEU A 82 -28.55 13.18 -10.16
C LEU A 82 -28.75 11.68 -9.87
N ARG A 83 -30.00 11.20 -9.88
CA ARG A 83 -30.39 9.83 -9.52
C ARG A 83 -29.56 8.75 -10.19
N LYS A 84 -29.30 8.92 -11.50
CA LYS A 84 -28.50 7.96 -12.28
C LYS A 84 -27.05 7.81 -11.80
N TYR A 85 -26.55 8.74 -10.98
CA TYR A 85 -25.19 8.75 -10.42
C TYR A 85 -25.15 8.52 -8.90
N GLN A 86 -26.30 8.30 -8.26
CA GLN A 86 -26.36 7.95 -6.86
C GLN A 86 -25.93 6.50 -6.63
N GLY A 87 -25.44 6.19 -5.42
CA GLY A 87 -24.95 4.85 -5.05
C GLY A 87 -23.53 4.52 -5.50
N TYR A 88 -22.81 5.48 -6.13
CA TYR A 88 -21.43 5.30 -6.63
C TYR A 88 -20.38 6.06 -5.81
N GLY A 89 -20.73 6.48 -4.60
CA GLY A 89 -19.81 7.21 -3.70
C GLY A 89 -19.65 8.69 -4.01
N TYR A 90 -20.21 9.22 -5.08
CA TYR A 90 -20.02 10.64 -5.48
C TYR A 90 -20.54 11.64 -4.46
N GLY A 91 -21.67 11.35 -3.79
CA GLY A 91 -22.16 12.17 -2.69
C GLY A 91 -21.18 12.21 -1.51
N SER A 92 -20.59 11.08 -1.15
CA SER A 92 -19.54 11.01 -0.12
C SER A 92 -18.31 11.82 -0.52
N ASN A 93 -17.88 11.76 -1.77
CA ASN A 93 -16.72 12.51 -2.26
C ASN A 93 -16.97 14.03 -2.26
N LEU A 94 -18.17 14.47 -2.68
CA LEU A 94 -18.57 15.88 -2.60
C LEU A 94 -18.62 16.37 -1.16
N LEU A 95 -19.20 15.59 -0.25
CA LEU A 95 -19.26 15.94 1.16
C LEU A 95 -17.86 15.99 1.78
N ASN A 96 -17.00 15.05 1.42
CA ASN A 96 -15.62 14.99 1.89
C ASN A 96 -14.81 16.24 1.47
N ILE A 97 -14.93 16.70 0.22
CA ILE A 97 -14.21 17.91 -0.23
C ILE A 97 -14.68 19.17 0.54
N ALA A 98 -15.99 19.26 0.82
CA ALA A 98 -16.54 20.38 1.57
C ALA A 98 -16.09 20.35 3.05
N ILE A 99 -16.07 19.18 3.69
CA ILE A 99 -15.60 19.05 5.08
C ILE A 99 -14.10 19.36 5.17
N ASN A 100 -13.27 18.85 4.26
CA ASN A 100 -11.83 19.13 4.25
C ASN A 100 -11.57 20.64 4.08
N TYR A 101 -12.28 21.30 3.18
CA TYR A 101 -12.19 22.76 3.04
C TYR A 101 -12.55 23.50 4.35
N ALA A 102 -13.59 23.02 5.06
CA ALA A 102 -13.96 23.59 6.35
C ALA A 102 -12.91 23.33 7.44
N ILE A 103 -12.29 22.15 7.45
CA ILE A 103 -11.19 21.79 8.38
C ILE A 103 -9.98 22.71 8.18
N ASP A 104 -9.63 23.00 6.93
CA ASP A 104 -8.50 23.90 6.60
C ASP A 104 -8.81 25.38 6.93
N SER A 105 -10.07 25.70 7.20
CA SER A 105 -10.50 27.02 7.64
C SER A 105 -10.38 27.15 9.17
N ARG A 106 -10.53 28.38 9.66
CA ARG A 106 -10.49 28.67 11.12
C ARG A 106 -11.86 28.55 11.82
N PHE A 107 -12.88 28.03 11.15
CA PHE A 107 -14.20 27.85 11.76
C PHE A 107 -14.25 26.55 12.54
N LEU A 108 -15.03 26.57 13.62
CA LEU A 108 -15.14 25.42 14.53
C LEU A 108 -16.41 24.57 14.28
N LEU A 109 -17.25 24.97 13.32
CA LEU A 109 -18.56 24.35 13.15
C LEU A 109 -19.00 24.33 11.69
N VAL A 110 -19.52 23.19 11.24
CA VAL A 110 -20.22 23.03 9.96
C VAL A 110 -21.65 22.63 10.23
N LYS A 111 -22.62 23.33 9.62
CA LYS A 111 -24.04 23.04 9.72
C LYS A 111 -24.60 22.57 8.39
N ALA A 112 -25.64 21.74 8.44
CA ALA A 112 -26.37 21.27 7.28
C ALA A 112 -27.84 21.16 7.61
N ALA A 113 -28.70 21.34 6.60
CA ALA A 113 -30.13 21.16 6.75
C ALA A 113 -30.68 20.33 5.57
N THR A 114 -31.66 19.45 5.84
CA THR A 114 -32.26 18.58 4.84
C THR A 114 -33.73 18.32 5.14
N LEU A 115 -34.44 17.71 4.19
CA LEU A 115 -35.84 17.32 4.37
C LEU A 115 -35.92 15.93 5.02
N ASN A 116 -37.02 15.68 5.72
CA ASN A 116 -37.27 14.41 6.41
C ASN A 116 -37.27 13.20 5.46
N ASN A 117 -37.70 13.38 4.22
CA ASN A 117 -37.69 12.32 3.20
C ASN A 117 -36.35 12.12 2.47
N CYS A 118 -35.33 12.92 2.78
CA CYS A 118 -33.99 12.81 2.18
C CYS A 118 -33.08 11.85 2.97
N TYR A 119 -33.48 10.60 3.11
CA TYR A 119 -32.78 9.58 3.92
C TYR A 119 -31.32 9.37 3.53
N ILE A 120 -31.00 9.47 2.23
CA ILE A 120 -29.62 9.29 1.73
C ILE A 120 -28.72 10.39 2.29
N SER A 121 -29.17 11.64 2.24
CA SER A 121 -28.38 12.77 2.78
C SER A 121 -28.22 12.67 4.30
N GLN A 122 -29.28 12.28 5.01
CA GLN A 122 -29.22 12.06 6.47
C GLN A 122 -28.22 10.96 6.82
N HIS A 123 -28.27 9.83 6.10
CA HIS A 123 -27.32 8.74 6.29
C HIS A 123 -25.87 9.20 6.05
N LEU A 124 -25.62 9.98 4.98
CA LEU A 124 -24.28 10.51 4.69
C LEU A 124 -23.78 11.46 5.79
N PHE A 125 -24.64 12.36 6.29
CA PHE A 125 -24.28 13.24 7.40
C PHE A 125 -23.91 12.45 8.66
N HIS A 126 -24.72 11.48 9.07
CA HIS A 126 -24.41 10.62 10.21
C HIS A 126 -23.10 9.84 10.01
N LYS A 127 -22.90 9.26 8.83
CA LYS A 127 -21.68 8.51 8.49
C LYS A 127 -20.42 9.37 8.58
N MET A 128 -20.53 10.67 8.29
CA MET A 128 -19.40 11.63 8.36
C MET A 128 -19.25 12.27 9.74
N GLY A 129 -20.00 11.83 10.74
CA GLY A 129 -19.89 12.28 12.12
C GLY A 129 -20.74 13.50 12.48
N PHE A 130 -21.67 13.92 11.62
CA PHE A 130 -22.63 14.96 11.98
C PHE A 130 -23.65 14.45 13.00
N THR A 131 -23.96 15.30 13.97
CA THR A 131 -25.03 15.09 14.97
C THR A 131 -26.24 15.97 14.66
N ARG A 132 -27.43 15.56 15.11
CA ARG A 132 -28.62 16.40 15.00
C ARG A 132 -28.49 17.63 15.89
N THR A 133 -29.04 18.74 15.41
CA THR A 133 -29.08 20.01 16.15
C THR A 133 -30.44 20.68 16.00
N GLU A 134 -30.67 21.72 16.75
CA GLU A 134 -31.87 22.54 16.64
C GLU A 134 -31.85 23.37 15.33
N ARG A 135 -33.06 23.86 14.94
CA ARG A 135 -33.22 24.74 13.80
C ARG A 135 -32.39 26.01 13.98
N TYR A 136 -31.54 26.30 13.01
CA TYR A 136 -30.63 27.47 13.05
C TYR A 136 -30.89 28.48 11.92
N ASN A 137 -31.85 28.21 11.02
CA ASN A 137 -32.22 29.11 9.92
C ASN A 137 -33.73 28.96 9.58
N ASN A 138 -34.22 29.87 8.73
CA ASN A 138 -35.61 29.91 8.29
C ASN A 138 -35.86 29.08 7.01
N SER A 139 -35.01 28.11 6.68
CA SER A 139 -35.25 27.23 5.54
C SER A 139 -36.47 26.33 5.72
N SER A 140 -36.99 25.79 4.62
CA SER A 140 -38.07 24.78 4.64
C SER A 140 -37.60 23.37 5.04
N ALA A 141 -36.38 23.22 5.55
CA ALA A 141 -35.83 21.95 6.01
C ALA A 141 -36.47 21.54 7.35
N ASP A 142 -36.62 20.22 7.52
CA ASP A 142 -37.21 19.62 8.72
C ASP A 142 -36.13 19.14 9.70
N ILE A 143 -34.96 18.79 9.19
CA ILE A 143 -33.88 18.17 9.95
C ILE A 143 -32.61 18.98 9.80
N PHE A 144 -31.96 19.23 10.93
CA PHE A 144 -30.76 20.04 11.06
C PHE A 144 -29.62 19.22 11.65
N PHE A 145 -28.44 19.41 11.12
CA PHE A 145 -27.22 18.73 11.50
C PHE A 145 -26.11 19.73 11.79
N GLN A 146 -25.18 19.32 12.67
CA GLN A 146 -23.93 20.02 12.91
C GLN A 146 -22.77 19.06 13.03
N PHE A 147 -21.60 19.53 12.66
CA PHE A 147 -20.32 18.85 12.84
C PHE A 147 -19.34 19.83 13.48
N GLU A 148 -18.98 19.57 14.73
CA GLU A 148 -18.00 20.37 15.44
C GLU A 148 -16.59 19.99 15.02
N LEU A 149 -15.80 20.97 14.58
CA LEU A 149 -14.44 20.80 14.12
C LEU A 149 -13.46 20.81 15.31
N THR A 150 -13.75 20.01 16.34
CA THR A 150 -12.80 19.74 17.43
C THR A 150 -11.66 18.84 16.94
N ARG A 151 -10.52 18.88 17.63
CA ARG A 151 -9.38 18.00 17.30
C ARG A 151 -9.78 16.53 17.26
N GLU A 152 -10.57 16.09 18.22
CA GLU A 152 -11.05 14.71 18.32
C GLU A 152 -11.97 14.33 17.16
N ASN A 153 -12.96 15.18 16.84
CA ASN A 153 -13.89 14.93 15.75
C ASN A 153 -13.18 14.91 14.39
N ILE A 154 -12.22 15.81 14.15
CA ILE A 154 -11.40 15.82 12.95
C ILE A 154 -10.57 14.53 12.85
N TYR A 155 -9.91 14.13 13.94
CA TYR A 155 -9.15 12.88 13.99
C TYR A 155 -10.04 11.67 13.66
N ASN A 156 -11.18 11.54 14.33
CA ASN A 156 -12.13 10.44 14.10
C ASN A 156 -12.71 10.46 12.69
N TYR A 157 -12.97 11.64 12.13
CA TYR A 157 -13.41 11.79 10.74
C TYR A 157 -12.39 11.21 9.75
N HIS A 158 -11.12 11.61 9.86
CA HIS A 158 -10.06 11.08 8.99
C HIS A 158 -9.87 9.58 9.17
N LEU A 159 -9.85 9.10 10.41
CA LEU A 159 -9.71 7.68 10.72
C LEU A 159 -10.85 6.85 10.10
N ASN A 160 -12.10 7.27 10.29
CA ASN A 160 -13.28 6.58 9.74
C ASN A 160 -13.31 6.63 8.21
N TYR A 161 -12.89 7.76 7.62
CA TYR A 161 -12.77 7.89 6.16
C TYR A 161 -11.75 6.90 5.59
N LEU A 162 -10.55 6.83 6.18
CA LEU A 162 -9.48 5.91 5.76
C LEU A 162 -9.90 4.45 5.96
N LYS A 163 -10.50 4.14 7.11
CA LYS A 163 -11.04 2.79 7.38
C LYS A 163 -12.05 2.37 6.33
N HIS A 164 -13.00 3.25 6.00
CA HIS A 164 -14.00 2.96 4.97
C HIS A 164 -13.38 2.79 3.58
N LYS A 165 -12.39 3.64 3.21
CA LYS A 165 -11.65 3.49 1.95
C LYS A 165 -10.95 2.13 1.89
N PHE A 166 -10.28 1.74 2.97
CA PHE A 166 -9.63 0.44 3.09
C PHE A 166 -10.63 -0.74 2.97
N GLU A 167 -11.76 -0.69 3.67
CA GLU A 167 -12.80 -1.72 3.62
C GLU A 167 -13.46 -1.86 2.25
N SER A 168 -13.52 -0.79 1.47
CA SER A 168 -14.11 -0.77 0.12
C SER A 168 -13.10 -0.99 -1.02
N SER A 169 -11.85 -1.36 -0.71
CA SER A 169 -10.78 -1.54 -1.70
C SER A 169 -10.13 -2.92 -1.60
N LEU A 170 -9.57 -3.40 -2.72
CA LEU A 170 -8.60 -4.49 -2.77
C LEU A 170 -7.20 -3.92 -3.01
N ILE A 171 -6.25 -4.33 -2.20
CA ILE A 171 -4.85 -3.96 -2.34
C ILE A 171 -4.21 -4.90 -3.36
N LEU A 172 -3.89 -4.38 -4.52
CA LEU A 172 -3.18 -5.06 -5.60
C LEU A 172 -1.72 -4.58 -5.71
N ASN A 173 -1.18 -3.97 -4.67
CA ASN A 173 0.20 -3.54 -4.61
C ASN A 173 1.08 -4.65 -4.01
N PRO A 174 2.08 -5.18 -4.75
CA PRO A 174 2.90 -6.30 -4.28
C PRO A 174 3.83 -5.97 -3.10
N THR A 175 3.97 -4.69 -2.74
CA THR A 175 4.78 -4.27 -1.59
C THR A 175 3.99 -4.13 -0.30
N GLU A 176 2.68 -4.35 -0.35
CA GLU A 176 1.78 -4.23 0.79
C GLU A 176 1.27 -5.59 1.25
N ASN A 177 0.99 -5.69 2.55
CA ASN A 177 0.38 -6.87 3.16
C ASN A 177 -0.60 -6.44 4.26
N ILE A 178 -1.37 -7.41 4.76
CA ILE A 178 -2.35 -7.21 5.84
C ILE A 178 -2.02 -8.16 6.98
N PRO A 179 -1.10 -7.77 7.88
CA PRO A 179 -0.57 -8.67 8.90
C PRO A 179 -1.56 -9.03 10.00
N PHE A 180 -2.69 -8.34 10.14
CA PHE A 180 -3.63 -8.59 11.23
C PHE A 180 -4.26 -9.99 11.22
N TYR A 181 -4.29 -10.69 10.08
CA TYR A 181 -4.72 -12.10 10.01
C TYR A 181 -3.76 -13.03 10.75
N PHE A 182 -2.51 -12.62 10.91
CA PHE A 182 -1.47 -13.33 11.66
C PHE A 182 -1.00 -12.53 12.87
N SER A 183 -1.77 -11.57 13.34
CA SER A 183 -1.50 -10.82 14.58
C SER A 183 -2.39 -11.34 15.70
N SER A 184 -1.96 -11.13 16.94
CA SER A 184 -2.72 -11.55 18.11
C SER A 184 -2.79 -10.44 19.14
N SER A 185 -3.97 -10.21 19.70
CA SER A 185 -4.15 -9.33 20.86
C SER A 185 -3.45 -9.86 22.11
N LYS A 186 -3.11 -11.16 22.16
CA LYS A 186 -2.35 -11.75 23.27
C LYS A 186 -0.96 -11.12 23.46
N THR A 187 -0.42 -10.47 22.44
CA THR A 187 0.88 -9.79 22.47
C THR A 187 0.78 -8.29 22.67
N ASP A 188 -0.43 -7.73 22.81
CA ASP A 188 -0.62 -6.27 22.92
C ASP A 188 0.01 -5.66 24.17
N PHE A 189 0.18 -6.44 25.24
CA PHE A 189 0.88 -5.99 26.45
C PHE A 189 2.35 -5.63 26.22
N PHE A 190 2.95 -6.04 25.11
CA PHE A 190 4.29 -5.61 24.70
C PHE A 190 4.34 -4.18 24.17
N ILE A 191 3.20 -3.59 23.78
CA ILE A 191 3.15 -2.22 23.27
C ILE A 191 3.63 -1.25 24.35
N GLY A 192 4.57 -0.40 23.98
CA GLY A 192 5.15 0.59 24.88
C GLY A 192 6.24 0.06 25.83
N LEU A 193 6.48 -1.24 25.89
CA LEU A 193 7.58 -1.77 26.67
C LEU A 193 8.91 -1.49 25.97
N TYR A 194 9.88 -1.04 26.73
CA TYR A 194 11.26 -0.89 26.28
C TYR A 194 12.03 -2.18 26.58
N VAL A 195 12.41 -2.91 25.54
CA VAL A 195 13.20 -4.13 25.64
C VAL A 195 14.44 -3.98 24.75
N SER A 196 15.60 -3.94 25.36
CA SER A 196 16.88 -3.86 24.68
C SER A 196 17.88 -4.84 25.26
N GLU A 197 18.47 -5.65 24.39
CA GLU A 197 19.59 -6.52 24.72
C GLU A 197 20.91 -5.75 24.71
N CYS A 198 20.91 -4.48 24.33
CA CYS A 198 22.13 -3.69 24.16
C CYS A 198 22.72 -3.22 25.49
N PHE A 199 21.89 -3.11 26.52
CA PHE A 199 22.31 -2.63 27.83
C PHE A 199 22.40 -3.79 28.81
N LYS A 200 23.59 -4.38 28.91
CA LYS A 200 23.90 -5.48 29.83
C LYS A 200 24.93 -5.05 30.87
N ASP A 201 24.82 -5.62 32.08
CA ASP A 201 25.80 -5.47 33.15
C ASP A 201 27.01 -6.40 32.94
N VAL A 202 27.94 -6.34 33.89
CA VAL A 202 29.17 -7.17 33.92
C VAL A 202 28.88 -8.67 34.00
N ASN A 203 27.67 -9.08 34.39
CA ASN A 203 27.23 -10.46 34.47
C ASN A 203 26.38 -10.88 33.25
N ASP A 204 26.41 -10.14 32.18
CA ASP A 204 25.62 -10.35 30.95
C ASP A 204 24.07 -10.27 31.16
N LYS A 205 23.63 -9.63 32.25
CA LYS A 205 22.21 -9.41 32.54
C LYS A 205 21.76 -8.06 32.03
N VAL A 206 20.54 -8.04 31.46
CA VAL A 206 19.92 -6.78 31.00
C VAL A 206 19.67 -5.88 32.22
N ILE A 207 20.15 -4.62 32.14
CA ILE A 207 20.07 -3.66 33.25
C ILE A 207 18.64 -3.18 33.56
N PHE A 208 17.68 -3.38 32.64
CA PHE A 208 16.29 -3.06 32.88
C PHE A 208 15.61 -4.20 33.66
N ALA A 209 15.16 -3.92 34.88
CA ALA A 209 14.53 -4.91 35.75
C ALA A 209 13.34 -5.62 35.07
N GLY A 210 13.22 -6.93 35.30
CA GLY A 210 12.15 -7.76 34.77
C GLY A 210 12.25 -8.07 33.27
N ARG A 211 13.34 -7.73 32.57
CA ARG A 211 13.47 -7.95 31.11
C ARG A 211 14.15 -9.27 30.75
N ASN A 212 14.83 -9.93 31.67
CA ASN A 212 15.50 -11.19 31.36
C ASN A 212 14.54 -12.32 30.93
N ASP A 213 13.31 -12.35 31.41
CA ASP A 213 12.31 -13.34 30.98
C ASP A 213 11.79 -13.08 29.57
N TYR A 214 11.67 -11.82 29.17
CA TYR A 214 11.37 -11.46 27.79
C TYR A 214 12.47 -11.92 26.84
N ILE A 215 13.74 -11.79 27.22
CA ILE A 215 14.86 -12.25 26.41
C ILE A 215 14.80 -13.78 26.22
N LYS A 216 14.42 -14.56 27.25
CA LYS A 216 14.21 -16.02 27.10
C LYS A 216 13.13 -16.32 26.04
N PHE A 217 12.02 -15.59 26.05
CA PHE A 217 10.96 -15.75 25.05
C PHE A 217 11.44 -15.39 23.65
N PHE A 218 12.18 -14.30 23.49
CA PHE A 218 12.73 -13.91 22.18
C PHE A 218 13.78 -14.90 21.69
N ASN A 219 14.58 -15.49 22.56
CA ASN A 219 15.50 -16.56 22.20
C ASN A 219 14.76 -17.81 21.69
N TYR A 220 13.58 -18.11 22.25
CA TYR A 220 12.71 -19.14 21.69
C TYR A 220 12.26 -18.80 20.27
N ILE A 221 11.78 -17.56 20.03
CA ILE A 221 11.38 -17.10 18.70
C ILE A 221 12.54 -17.19 17.70
N LYS A 222 13.72 -16.74 18.08
CA LYS A 222 14.94 -16.87 17.27
C LYS A 222 15.26 -18.34 16.95
N LYS A 223 15.09 -19.24 17.91
CA LYS A 223 15.32 -20.69 17.71
C LYS A 223 14.39 -21.26 16.65
N GLU A 224 13.11 -20.88 16.66
CA GLU A 224 12.15 -21.32 15.63
C GLU A 224 12.51 -20.75 14.25
N TRP A 225 12.85 -19.47 14.14
CA TRP A 225 13.33 -18.88 12.91
C TRP A 225 14.59 -19.55 12.35
N LYS A 226 15.56 -19.85 13.23
CA LYS A 226 16.78 -20.60 12.85
C LYS A 226 16.43 -21.94 12.20
N LYS A 227 15.49 -22.67 12.80
CA LYS A 227 15.04 -23.96 12.31
C LYS A 227 14.38 -23.82 10.91
N GLU A 228 13.47 -22.88 10.73
CA GLU A 228 12.73 -22.72 9.48
C GLU A 228 13.62 -22.23 8.32
N LEU A 229 14.63 -21.41 8.62
CA LEU A 229 15.58 -20.92 7.62
C LEU A 229 16.81 -21.83 7.44
N CYS A 230 16.99 -22.86 8.25
CA CYS A 230 18.24 -23.66 8.29
C CYS A 230 19.47 -22.77 8.58
N ALA A 231 19.31 -21.78 9.47
CA ALA A 231 20.33 -20.80 9.84
C ALA A 231 21.02 -21.16 11.15
N ASP A 232 22.30 -20.79 11.30
CA ASP A 232 23.02 -20.97 12.57
C ASP A 232 22.69 -19.87 13.58
N ASP A 233 22.41 -18.64 13.10
CA ASP A 233 21.90 -17.56 13.95
C ASP A 233 20.96 -16.61 13.19
N VAL A 234 20.11 -15.91 13.97
CA VAL A 234 19.09 -14.98 13.47
C VAL A 234 19.04 -13.73 14.34
N ASP A 235 18.88 -12.56 13.74
CA ASP A 235 18.57 -11.31 14.43
C ASP A 235 17.25 -10.70 13.92
N LEU A 236 16.37 -10.33 14.87
CA LEU A 236 15.06 -9.73 14.64
C LEU A 236 14.96 -8.32 15.24
N LYS A 237 16.07 -7.67 15.55
CA LYS A 237 16.05 -6.36 16.23
C LYS A 237 15.73 -5.19 15.30
N THR A 238 16.03 -5.30 14.00
CA THR A 238 15.83 -4.23 13.02
C THR A 238 14.33 -4.00 12.71
N LEU A 239 13.98 -2.76 12.31
CA LEU A 239 12.59 -2.31 12.14
C LEU A 239 11.96 -2.70 10.80
N SER A 240 12.78 -2.91 9.78
CA SER A 240 12.37 -3.25 8.42
C SER A 240 13.57 -3.79 7.64
N GLY A 241 13.36 -4.32 6.43
CA GLY A 241 14.45 -4.72 5.53
C GLY A 241 15.41 -3.56 5.24
N LEU A 242 14.90 -2.40 4.86
CA LEU A 242 15.74 -1.22 4.59
C LEU A 242 16.53 -0.77 5.84
N ASN A 243 15.92 -0.81 7.03
CA ASN A 243 16.63 -0.53 8.27
C ASN A 243 17.72 -1.60 8.55
N ALA A 244 17.45 -2.86 8.22
CA ALA A 244 18.43 -3.94 8.32
C ALA A 244 19.61 -3.71 7.35
N HIS A 245 19.36 -3.34 6.10
CA HIS A 245 20.41 -2.96 5.13
C HIS A 245 21.28 -1.84 5.68
N LEU A 246 20.67 -0.72 6.09
CA LEU A 246 21.39 0.45 6.58
C LEU A 246 22.27 0.10 7.78
N ILE A 247 21.72 -0.59 8.80
CA ILE A 247 22.47 -0.95 10.00
C ILE A 247 23.56 -1.95 9.68
N PHE A 248 23.28 -2.96 8.85
CA PHE A 248 24.27 -3.94 8.44
C PHE A 248 25.45 -3.28 7.73
N PHE A 249 25.18 -2.44 6.73
CA PHE A 249 26.23 -1.74 5.97
C PHE A 249 27.04 -0.81 6.87
N LEU A 250 26.42 -0.05 7.78
CA LEU A 250 27.12 0.81 8.73
C LEU A 250 28.03 0.01 9.71
N CYS A 251 27.65 -1.21 10.04
CA CYS A 251 28.45 -2.07 10.94
C CYS A 251 29.63 -2.73 10.25
N ILE A 252 29.54 -3.00 8.95
CA ILE A 252 30.46 -3.91 8.26
C ILE A 252 31.34 -3.21 7.27
N LEU A 253 30.79 -2.29 6.47
CA LEU A 253 31.52 -1.68 5.36
C LEU A 253 32.46 -0.60 5.84
N LYS A 254 33.57 -0.52 5.13
CA LYS A 254 34.56 0.55 5.23
C LYS A 254 34.58 1.37 3.95
N PRO A 255 35.02 2.63 4.01
CA PRO A 255 35.32 3.39 2.79
C PRO A 255 36.22 2.59 1.84
N ASN A 256 35.91 2.62 0.55
CA ASN A 256 36.57 1.90 -0.54
C ASN A 256 36.31 0.37 -0.59
N ASP A 257 35.49 -0.23 0.29
CA ASP A 257 35.02 -1.59 0.05
C ASP A 257 34.28 -1.68 -1.28
N LYS A 258 34.51 -2.76 -2.02
CA LYS A 258 33.91 -3.02 -3.32
C LYS A 258 32.68 -3.89 -3.17
N VAL A 259 31.51 -3.34 -3.50
CA VAL A 259 30.22 -4.00 -3.36
C VAL A 259 29.57 -4.18 -4.72
N MET A 260 29.33 -5.42 -5.12
CA MET A 260 28.50 -5.76 -6.29
C MET A 260 27.04 -5.73 -5.89
N VAL A 261 26.20 -4.99 -6.63
CA VAL A 261 24.77 -4.84 -6.37
C VAL A 261 23.94 -5.18 -7.60
N LEU A 262 22.69 -5.57 -7.37
CA LEU A 262 21.70 -5.64 -8.42
C LEU A 262 21.21 -4.22 -8.72
N PRO A 263 21.42 -3.67 -9.92
CA PRO A 263 21.02 -2.29 -10.21
C PRO A 263 19.50 -2.14 -10.28
N GLU A 264 18.98 -0.94 -9.96
CA GLU A 264 17.53 -0.65 -10.02
C GLU A 264 16.94 -0.97 -11.40
N VAL A 265 17.69 -0.71 -12.47
CA VAL A 265 17.29 -1.04 -13.84
C VAL A 265 17.08 -2.53 -14.09
N CYS A 266 17.67 -3.41 -13.28
CA CYS A 266 17.42 -4.86 -13.29
C CYS A 266 16.41 -5.30 -12.22
N GLY A 267 15.73 -4.39 -11.55
CA GLY A 267 14.80 -4.68 -10.47
C GLY A 267 15.43 -4.74 -9.07
N GLY A 268 16.63 -4.21 -8.88
CA GLY A 268 17.24 -3.99 -7.57
C GLY A 268 16.52 -2.90 -6.76
N HIS A 269 16.81 -2.81 -5.46
CA HIS A 269 16.16 -1.84 -4.58
C HIS A 269 16.77 -0.44 -4.79
N PHE A 270 15.91 0.56 -5.01
CA PHE A 270 16.28 1.94 -5.35
C PHE A 270 17.24 2.62 -4.35
N ALA A 271 17.20 2.25 -3.06
CA ALA A 271 17.99 2.91 -2.02
C ALA A 271 19.39 2.31 -1.83
N THR A 272 19.68 1.12 -2.33
CA THR A 272 20.89 0.38 -2.01
C THR A 272 22.15 1.10 -2.48
N GLU A 273 22.19 1.53 -3.73
CA GLU A 273 23.36 2.24 -4.29
C GLU A 273 23.61 3.57 -3.57
N GLU A 274 22.57 4.32 -3.24
CA GLU A 274 22.70 5.60 -2.53
C GLU A 274 23.21 5.41 -1.09
N ILE A 275 22.75 4.38 -0.38
CA ILE A 275 23.26 4.05 0.96
C ILE A 275 24.75 3.71 0.90
N LEU A 276 25.17 2.86 -0.04
CA LEU A 276 26.54 2.44 -0.21
C LEU A 276 27.46 3.61 -0.55
N LYS A 277 27.03 4.48 -1.45
CA LYS A 277 27.74 5.72 -1.81
C LYS A 277 27.93 6.63 -0.60
N ASN A 278 26.91 6.81 0.23
CA ASN A 278 26.96 7.65 1.43
C ASN A 278 27.91 7.08 2.52
N ILE A 279 28.15 5.77 2.51
CA ILE A 279 29.15 5.11 3.37
C ILE A 279 30.57 5.24 2.79
N GLY A 280 30.71 5.57 1.52
CA GLY A 280 31.98 5.66 0.81
C GLY A 280 32.44 4.33 0.19
N ALA A 281 31.55 3.36 0.03
CA ALA A 281 31.83 2.12 -0.68
C ALA A 281 31.82 2.34 -2.20
N HIS A 282 32.60 1.54 -2.93
CA HIS A 282 32.59 1.50 -4.39
C HIS A 282 31.56 0.48 -4.87
N THR A 283 30.52 0.95 -5.56
CA THR A 283 29.47 0.09 -6.12
C THR A 283 29.81 -0.37 -7.52
N TYR A 284 29.61 -1.66 -7.77
CA TYR A 284 29.66 -2.31 -9.08
C TYR A 284 28.30 -2.93 -9.37
N GLN A 285 27.82 -2.76 -10.59
CA GLN A 285 26.49 -3.26 -10.97
C GLN A 285 26.58 -4.62 -11.65
N MET A 286 25.71 -5.55 -11.29
CA MET A 286 25.50 -6.81 -12.01
C MET A 286 25.06 -6.51 -13.45
N VAL A 287 25.48 -7.34 -14.38
CA VAL A 287 25.14 -7.17 -15.80
C VAL A 287 23.74 -7.73 -16.08
N CYS A 288 22.85 -6.87 -16.59
CA CYS A 288 21.49 -7.26 -16.92
C CYS A 288 21.40 -8.06 -18.23
N ASP A 289 20.47 -9.03 -18.26
CA ASP A 289 19.95 -9.67 -19.46
C ASP A 289 18.49 -9.26 -19.67
N SER A 290 18.28 -8.25 -20.50
CA SER A 290 16.94 -7.69 -20.76
C SER A 290 16.05 -8.62 -21.59
N GLN A 291 16.60 -9.60 -22.30
CA GLN A 291 15.81 -10.56 -23.07
C GLN A 291 15.17 -11.62 -22.16
N ASN A 292 15.94 -12.09 -21.18
CA ASN A 292 15.49 -13.10 -20.24
C ASN A 292 15.00 -12.52 -18.91
N LEU A 293 15.06 -11.19 -18.73
CA LEU A 293 14.66 -10.46 -17.51
C LEU A 293 15.38 -10.98 -16.25
N CYS A 294 16.68 -11.22 -16.36
CA CYS A 294 17.53 -11.77 -15.30
C CYS A 294 18.92 -11.13 -15.29
N VAL A 295 19.80 -11.63 -14.45
CA VAL A 295 21.22 -11.29 -14.43
C VAL A 295 21.99 -12.17 -15.44
N ASN A 296 22.88 -11.58 -16.21
CA ASN A 296 23.84 -12.31 -17.02
C ASN A 296 24.94 -12.87 -16.12
N SER A 297 24.82 -14.12 -15.72
CA SER A 297 25.71 -14.78 -14.76
C SER A 297 27.16 -14.76 -15.20
N LYS A 298 27.44 -15.11 -16.48
CA LYS A 298 28.81 -15.21 -17.02
C LYS A 298 29.54 -13.88 -16.97
N LYS A 299 28.90 -12.80 -17.43
CA LYS A 299 29.52 -11.44 -17.43
C LYS A 299 29.67 -10.91 -16.01
N THR A 300 28.70 -11.20 -15.14
CA THR A 300 28.76 -10.76 -13.73
C THR A 300 29.88 -11.47 -12.98
N LEU A 301 30.07 -12.79 -13.18
CA LEU A 301 31.19 -13.52 -12.58
C LEU A 301 32.55 -12.99 -13.03
N GLN A 302 32.71 -12.68 -14.31
CA GLN A 302 33.95 -12.06 -14.84
C GLN A 302 34.25 -10.73 -14.15
N LEU A 303 33.22 -9.92 -13.92
CA LEU A 303 33.35 -8.64 -13.23
C LEU A 303 33.68 -8.81 -11.74
N ILE A 304 33.07 -9.76 -11.05
CA ILE A 304 33.37 -10.08 -9.65
C ILE A 304 34.84 -10.45 -9.48
N GLU A 305 35.38 -11.27 -10.38
CA GLU A 305 36.75 -11.72 -10.33
C GLU A 305 37.77 -10.61 -10.72
N SER A 306 37.52 -9.93 -11.84
CA SER A 306 38.45 -8.88 -12.33
C SER A 306 38.57 -7.70 -11.37
N GLU A 307 37.44 -7.32 -10.73
CA GLU A 307 37.38 -6.21 -9.78
C GLU A 307 37.73 -6.63 -8.34
N LYS A 308 37.85 -7.92 -8.05
CA LYS A 308 38.10 -8.46 -6.70
C LYS A 308 37.07 -7.93 -5.71
N ILE A 309 35.77 -8.19 -6.00
CA ILE A 309 34.65 -7.71 -5.21
C ILE A 309 34.72 -8.27 -3.77
N ASN A 310 34.52 -7.42 -2.76
CA ASN A 310 34.50 -7.82 -1.35
C ASN A 310 33.15 -8.41 -0.95
N TYR A 311 32.06 -7.78 -1.40
CA TYR A 311 30.68 -8.14 -1.03
C TYR A 311 29.79 -8.22 -2.27
N VAL A 312 28.94 -9.24 -2.31
CA VAL A 312 27.87 -9.35 -3.33
C VAL A 312 26.54 -9.21 -2.62
N PHE A 313 25.74 -8.24 -3.02
CA PHE A 313 24.43 -7.96 -2.43
C PHE A 313 23.33 -8.09 -3.49
N VAL A 314 22.47 -9.08 -3.33
CA VAL A 314 21.34 -9.36 -4.22
C VAL A 314 20.05 -8.95 -3.54
N ASP A 315 19.45 -7.84 -3.97
CA ASP A 315 18.25 -7.25 -3.39
C ASP A 315 17.13 -7.07 -4.42
N ARG A 316 16.78 -8.15 -5.11
CA ARG A 316 15.74 -8.11 -6.13
C ARG A 316 14.39 -7.70 -5.56
N SER A 317 14.08 -6.41 -5.64
CA SER A 317 12.81 -5.82 -5.25
C SER A 317 11.71 -6.06 -6.26
N GLU A 318 12.08 -6.29 -7.52
CA GLU A 318 11.15 -6.49 -8.64
C GLU A 318 11.65 -7.57 -9.57
N GLY A 319 10.86 -8.61 -9.72
CA GLY A 319 11.11 -9.70 -10.63
C GLY A 319 9.83 -10.46 -10.89
N LEU A 320 9.64 -11.00 -12.09
CA LEU A 320 8.45 -11.78 -12.46
C LEU A 320 8.52 -13.23 -11.98
N TYR A 321 9.72 -13.72 -11.74
CA TYR A 321 9.96 -15.10 -11.29
C TYR A 321 11.10 -15.15 -10.28
N TYR A 322 11.19 -16.25 -9.55
CA TYR A 322 12.28 -16.49 -8.60
C TYR A 322 13.54 -16.89 -9.37
N GLU A 323 14.48 -15.95 -9.48
CA GLU A 323 15.76 -16.15 -10.16
C GLU A 323 16.72 -16.96 -9.31
N ASP A 324 17.29 -18.03 -9.90
CA ASP A 324 18.31 -18.85 -9.25
C ASP A 324 19.70 -18.20 -9.39
N PHE A 325 20.31 -17.90 -8.25
CA PHE A 325 21.65 -17.34 -8.13
C PHE A 325 22.70 -18.38 -7.73
N SER A 326 22.43 -19.68 -7.86
CA SER A 326 23.37 -20.76 -7.50
C SER A 326 24.71 -20.67 -8.25
N TRP A 327 24.75 -19.98 -9.39
CA TRP A 327 25.97 -19.69 -10.13
C TRP A 327 26.97 -18.82 -9.35
N LEU A 328 26.56 -18.12 -8.29
CA LEU A 328 27.46 -17.38 -7.38
C LEU A 328 28.26 -18.30 -6.44
N LYS A 329 27.88 -19.57 -6.31
CA LYS A 329 28.49 -20.50 -5.35
C LYS A 329 29.98 -20.68 -5.58
N ASP A 330 30.38 -20.80 -6.84
CA ASP A 330 31.75 -21.03 -7.26
C ASP A 330 32.46 -19.75 -7.70
N SER A 331 31.92 -18.57 -7.33
CA SER A 331 32.53 -17.27 -7.64
C SER A 331 33.81 -17.01 -6.82
N TYR A 332 34.55 -15.98 -7.22
CA TYR A 332 35.67 -15.42 -6.45
C TYR A 332 35.27 -15.26 -4.97
N PRO A 333 36.15 -15.56 -4.02
CA PRO A 333 35.85 -15.45 -2.59
C PRO A 333 35.42 -14.05 -2.19
N CYS A 334 34.14 -13.89 -1.90
CA CYS A 334 33.50 -12.66 -1.44
C CYS A 334 32.36 -13.01 -0.51
N TYR A 335 31.94 -12.09 0.36
CA TYR A 335 30.80 -12.29 1.24
C TYR A 335 29.49 -12.02 0.50
N LYS A 336 28.56 -12.96 0.51
CA LYS A 336 27.34 -12.96 -0.31
C LYS A 336 26.11 -12.79 0.55
N ILE A 337 25.31 -11.75 0.26
CA ILE A 337 24.11 -11.38 1.01
C ILE A 337 22.92 -11.41 0.06
N PHE A 338 21.84 -12.09 0.48
CA PHE A 338 20.59 -12.16 -0.26
C PHE A 338 19.48 -11.43 0.49
N ASP A 339 18.84 -10.44 -0.14
CA ASP A 339 17.60 -9.87 0.37
C ASP A 339 16.40 -10.71 -0.07
N ALA A 340 15.82 -11.41 0.91
CA ALA A 340 14.66 -12.27 0.73
C ALA A 340 13.32 -11.55 0.92
N SER A 341 13.27 -10.21 0.97
CA SER A 341 12.03 -9.45 1.25
C SER A 341 10.86 -9.78 0.31
N GLN A 342 11.16 -10.19 -0.92
CA GLN A 342 10.17 -10.63 -1.90
C GLN A 342 10.14 -12.16 -2.08
N TYR A 343 10.94 -12.91 -1.29
CA TYR A 343 11.17 -14.35 -1.46
C TYR A 343 10.87 -15.16 -0.20
N ILE A 344 10.87 -14.53 0.98
CA ILE A 344 10.89 -15.22 2.27
C ILE A 344 9.73 -16.22 2.45
N SER A 345 8.51 -15.91 2.02
CA SER A 345 7.38 -16.86 2.09
C SER A 345 7.61 -18.08 1.22
N SER A 346 8.09 -17.89 0.01
CA SER A 346 8.35 -18.99 -0.93
C SER A 346 9.53 -19.86 -0.47
N ILE A 347 10.52 -19.28 0.18
CA ILE A 347 11.63 -20.01 0.82
C ILE A 347 11.08 -20.89 1.95
N LEU A 348 10.28 -20.32 2.85
CA LEU A 348 9.69 -21.02 4.00
C LEU A 348 8.72 -22.13 3.58
N CYS A 349 7.94 -21.89 2.51
CA CYS A 349 7.02 -22.87 1.94
C CYS A 349 7.70 -23.82 0.93
N LYS A 350 9.03 -23.80 0.79
CA LYS A 350 9.83 -24.65 -0.11
C LYS A 350 9.40 -24.56 -1.58
N ARG A 351 8.91 -23.40 -1.99
CA ARG A 351 8.57 -23.07 -3.39
C ARG A 351 9.75 -22.44 -4.14
N PHE A 352 10.78 -22.02 -3.42
CA PHE A 352 12.04 -21.52 -3.93
C PHE A 352 13.21 -22.05 -3.09
N LEU A 353 14.39 -22.08 -3.68
CA LEU A 353 15.61 -22.55 -3.03
C LEU A 353 15.96 -21.67 -1.83
N ASN A 354 16.50 -22.29 -0.79
CA ASN A 354 17.08 -21.52 0.31
C ASN A 354 18.36 -20.82 -0.18
N PRO A 355 18.52 -19.50 0.06
CA PRO A 355 19.75 -18.79 -0.33
C PRO A 355 21.04 -19.41 0.18
N PHE A 356 21.02 -20.06 1.34
CA PHE A 356 22.19 -20.78 1.85
C PHE A 356 22.59 -21.97 0.96
N ASP A 357 21.63 -22.61 0.29
CA ASP A 357 21.90 -23.69 -0.67
C ASP A 357 22.43 -23.14 -2.00
N MET A 358 22.12 -21.86 -2.32
CA MET A 358 22.69 -21.13 -3.46
C MET A 358 24.08 -20.56 -3.19
N GLY A 359 24.63 -20.75 -1.96
CA GLY A 359 25.97 -20.31 -1.58
C GLY A 359 26.04 -18.90 -1.00
N PHE A 360 24.92 -18.33 -0.55
CA PHE A 360 24.91 -17.08 0.22
C PHE A 360 25.32 -17.32 1.67
N ASP A 361 26.03 -16.35 2.25
CA ASP A 361 26.47 -16.39 3.65
C ASP A 361 25.42 -15.82 4.59
N MET A 362 24.61 -14.85 4.09
CA MET A 362 23.59 -14.15 4.86
C MET A 362 22.30 -13.93 4.08
N ILE A 363 21.19 -13.99 4.80
CA ILE A 363 19.87 -13.56 4.35
C ILE A 363 19.47 -12.32 5.13
N ILE A 364 19.00 -11.27 4.43
CA ILE A 364 18.28 -10.14 5.02
C ILE A 364 16.85 -10.17 4.49
N SER A 365 15.86 -9.77 5.27
CA SER A 365 14.47 -9.73 4.82
C SER A 365 13.64 -8.69 5.58
N THR A 366 12.60 -8.20 4.94
CA THR A 366 11.45 -7.58 5.61
C THR A 366 10.36 -8.63 5.84
N LEU A 367 9.56 -8.47 6.90
CA LEU A 367 8.51 -9.43 7.26
C LEU A 367 7.08 -8.93 6.99
N HIS A 368 6.91 -7.87 6.20
CA HIS A 368 5.60 -7.23 5.95
C HIS A 368 5.25 -7.01 4.46
N LYS A 369 5.90 -7.77 3.56
CA LYS A 369 5.62 -7.75 2.11
C LYS A 369 5.11 -9.11 1.65
N ASN A 370 6.01 -9.93 1.12
CA ASN A 370 5.71 -11.30 0.72
C ASN A 370 5.32 -12.16 1.95
N TYR A 371 6.03 -12.02 3.07
CA TYR A 371 5.68 -12.65 4.33
C TYR A 371 4.57 -11.87 5.04
N PRO A 372 3.48 -12.53 5.50
CA PRO A 372 2.32 -11.87 6.10
C PRO A 372 2.53 -11.57 7.60
N GLY A 373 3.69 -11.06 7.95
CA GLY A 373 4.09 -10.68 9.30
C GLY A 373 4.03 -9.17 9.55
N PRO A 374 4.45 -8.75 10.74
CA PRO A 374 4.50 -7.34 11.12
C PRO A 374 5.62 -6.59 10.41
N GLN A 375 5.59 -5.26 10.47
CA GLN A 375 6.72 -4.44 10.05
C GLN A 375 7.95 -4.75 10.92
N LYS A 376 8.86 -5.55 10.37
CA LYS A 376 10.06 -6.03 11.05
C LYS A 376 11.13 -6.40 10.03
N GLY A 377 12.40 -6.22 10.39
CA GLY A 377 13.54 -6.77 9.66
C GLY A 377 14.00 -8.09 10.28
N LEU A 378 14.62 -8.93 9.46
CA LEU A 378 15.23 -10.19 9.83
C LEU A 378 16.59 -10.28 9.14
N LEU A 379 17.60 -10.70 9.91
CA LEU A 379 18.90 -11.11 9.39
C LEU A 379 19.15 -12.56 9.82
N ALA A 380 19.71 -13.39 8.97
CA ALA A 380 20.04 -14.78 9.26
C ALA A 380 21.37 -15.14 8.61
N VAL A 381 22.19 -15.96 9.30
CA VAL A 381 23.50 -16.39 8.78
C VAL A 381 23.63 -17.91 8.77
N LYS A 382 24.41 -18.38 7.79
CA LYS A 382 24.76 -19.80 7.65
C LYS A 382 25.81 -20.24 8.68
N ASN A 383 26.69 -19.33 9.08
CA ASN A 383 27.76 -19.61 10.05
C ASN A 383 27.75 -18.51 11.13
N LYS A 384 27.38 -18.86 12.37
CA LYS A 384 27.34 -17.93 13.51
C LYS A 384 28.72 -17.44 13.96
N ASP A 385 29.79 -18.20 13.64
CA ASP A 385 31.16 -17.88 14.01
C ASP A 385 31.85 -17.00 12.93
N ASP A 386 31.11 -16.60 11.91
CA ASP A 386 31.59 -15.72 10.84
C ASP A 386 31.99 -14.34 11.38
N LYS A 387 33.13 -13.84 10.91
CA LYS A 387 33.67 -12.54 11.33
C LYS A 387 32.74 -11.37 11.00
N VAL A 388 32.07 -11.41 9.86
CA VAL A 388 31.15 -10.35 9.42
C VAL A 388 29.94 -10.32 10.34
N TRP A 389 29.39 -11.50 10.69
CA TRP A 389 28.28 -11.61 11.64
C TRP A 389 28.64 -11.11 13.05
N ASN A 390 29.80 -11.51 13.55
CA ASN A 390 30.26 -11.08 14.87
C ASN A 390 30.53 -9.56 14.94
N ASN A 391 31.04 -8.96 13.85
CA ASN A 391 31.17 -7.51 13.74
C ASN A 391 29.79 -6.83 13.75
N TYR A 392 28.82 -7.36 12.96
CA TYR A 392 27.45 -6.86 12.99
C TYR A 392 26.88 -6.89 14.41
N LEU A 393 26.88 -8.03 15.10
CA LEU A 393 26.35 -8.15 16.45
C LEU A 393 27.01 -7.18 17.45
N THR A 394 28.30 -6.94 17.29
CA THR A 394 29.07 -6.03 18.15
C THR A 394 28.66 -4.57 17.95
N HIS A 395 28.49 -4.14 16.70
CA HIS A 395 28.27 -2.73 16.37
C HIS A 395 26.78 -2.34 16.23
N ALA A 396 25.91 -3.28 15.86
CA ALA A 396 24.47 -3.00 15.65
C ALA A 396 23.78 -2.42 16.90
N LYS A 397 24.26 -2.80 18.11
CA LYS A 397 23.77 -2.24 19.38
C LYS A 397 23.88 -0.71 19.49
N THR A 398 24.78 -0.10 18.72
CA THR A 398 24.94 1.37 18.67
C THR A 398 23.75 2.03 17.94
N TYR A 399 23.12 1.32 17.03
CA TYR A 399 22.06 1.85 16.13
C TYR A 399 20.66 1.35 16.49
N ILE A 400 20.55 0.36 17.40
CA ILE A 400 19.28 -0.26 17.81
C ILE A 400 19.09 -0.09 19.30
N SER A 401 18.10 0.69 19.72
CA SER A 401 17.79 0.91 21.13
C SER A 401 16.63 0.03 21.62
N ASN A 402 15.47 0.09 21.00
CA ASN A 402 14.31 -0.73 21.33
C ASN A 402 14.07 -1.79 20.25
N THR A 403 13.86 -3.03 20.68
CA THR A 403 13.67 -4.16 19.76
C THR A 403 12.23 -4.32 19.27
N HIS A 404 11.29 -3.47 19.69
CA HIS A 404 9.87 -3.58 19.36
C HIS A 404 9.30 -4.99 19.61
N PRO A 405 9.15 -5.38 20.88
CA PRO A 405 8.90 -6.76 21.32
C PRO A 405 7.62 -7.37 20.74
N LYS A 406 6.54 -6.59 20.58
CA LYS A 406 5.31 -7.08 19.93
C LYS A 406 5.59 -7.60 18.52
N ALA A 407 6.32 -6.84 17.72
CA ALA A 407 6.63 -7.23 16.34
C ALA A 407 7.53 -8.47 16.28
N ILE A 408 8.45 -8.65 17.24
CA ILE A 408 9.23 -9.90 17.36
C ILE A 408 8.29 -11.07 17.67
N ALA A 409 7.38 -10.93 18.63
CA ALA A 409 6.44 -11.97 18.98
C ALA A 409 5.52 -12.33 17.82
N ASP A 410 4.92 -11.33 17.18
CA ASP A 410 4.00 -11.50 16.05
C ASP A 410 4.69 -12.09 14.79
N SER A 411 6.01 -11.89 14.65
CA SER A 411 6.74 -12.40 13.49
C SER A 411 6.67 -13.92 13.33
N LEU A 412 6.42 -14.65 14.40
CA LEU A 412 6.36 -16.11 14.37
C LEU A 412 4.97 -16.66 14.04
N PHE A 413 3.90 -15.87 14.13
CA PHE A 413 2.53 -16.39 13.95
C PHE A 413 2.26 -17.07 12.60
N PRO A 414 2.71 -16.57 11.44
CA PRO A 414 2.56 -17.32 10.19
C PRO A 414 3.18 -18.71 10.24
N ILE A 415 4.37 -18.83 10.83
CA ILE A 415 5.09 -20.10 10.99
C ILE A 415 4.35 -21.03 11.94
N LEU A 416 3.80 -20.53 13.04
CA LEU A 416 3.01 -21.32 13.99
C LEU A 416 1.70 -21.81 13.40
N ASN A 417 1.13 -21.08 12.42
CA ASN A 417 -0.07 -21.46 11.68
C ASN A 417 0.28 -22.01 10.30
N LYS A 418 1.15 -23.00 10.27
CA LYS A 418 1.82 -23.48 9.07
C LYS A 418 0.87 -23.86 7.93
N GLU A 419 -0.21 -24.57 8.19
CA GLU A 419 -1.18 -25.00 7.17
C GLU A 419 -1.85 -23.78 6.50
N THR A 420 -2.28 -22.78 7.29
CA THR A 420 -2.85 -21.53 6.77
C THR A 420 -1.82 -20.75 5.97
N PHE A 421 -0.58 -20.70 6.43
CA PHE A 421 0.51 -20.01 5.76
C PHE A 421 0.89 -20.67 4.43
N GLU A 422 1.00 -22.01 4.38
CA GLU A 422 1.25 -22.76 3.14
C GLU A 422 0.10 -22.57 2.14
N THR A 423 -1.15 -22.65 2.62
CA THR A 423 -2.35 -22.37 1.80
C THR A 423 -2.31 -20.96 1.21
N TYR A 424 -1.95 -19.96 1.99
CA TYR A 424 -1.76 -18.59 1.50
C TYR A 424 -0.72 -18.52 0.37
N CYS A 425 0.45 -19.11 0.54
CA CYS A 425 1.51 -19.12 -0.46
C CYS A 425 1.07 -19.78 -1.78
N ILE A 426 0.44 -20.96 -1.68
CA ILE A 426 -0.06 -21.72 -2.84
C ILE A 426 -1.17 -20.94 -3.55
N THR A 427 -2.08 -20.31 -2.81
CA THR A 427 -3.16 -19.51 -3.38
C THR A 427 -2.61 -18.28 -4.09
N CYS A 428 -1.63 -17.58 -3.52
CA CYS A 428 -0.97 -16.45 -4.20
C CYS A 428 -0.37 -16.87 -5.53
N GLU A 429 0.40 -17.98 -5.56
CA GLU A 429 1.03 -18.49 -6.78
C GLU A 429 0.00 -18.84 -7.85
N LYS A 430 -1.05 -19.56 -7.49
CA LYS A 430 -2.13 -19.95 -8.43
C LYS A 430 -2.88 -18.73 -8.97
N CYS A 431 -3.24 -17.80 -8.08
CA CYS A 431 -3.95 -16.58 -8.46
C CYS A 431 -3.12 -15.69 -9.40
N ILE A 432 -1.81 -15.56 -9.15
CA ILE A 432 -0.90 -14.79 -10.01
C ILE A 432 -0.80 -15.43 -11.40
N ASN A 433 -0.60 -16.75 -11.48
CA ASN A 433 -0.55 -17.46 -12.76
C ASN A 433 -1.85 -17.28 -13.57
N LEU A 434 -2.99 -17.52 -12.92
CA LEU A 434 -4.29 -17.41 -13.56
C LEU A 434 -4.60 -15.98 -14.02
N LEU A 435 -4.28 -14.97 -13.20
CA LEU A 435 -4.51 -13.57 -13.56
C LEU A 435 -3.63 -13.14 -14.73
N GLU A 436 -2.35 -13.52 -14.74
CA GLU A 436 -1.41 -13.24 -15.84
C GLU A 436 -1.93 -13.82 -17.17
N ASP A 437 -2.32 -15.10 -17.16
CA ASP A 437 -2.85 -15.78 -18.35
C ASP A 437 -4.15 -15.12 -18.86
N LEU A 438 -5.08 -14.78 -17.97
CA LEU A 438 -6.34 -14.15 -18.36
C LEU A 438 -6.14 -12.73 -18.91
N LEU A 439 -5.29 -11.91 -18.28
CA LEU A 439 -4.98 -10.59 -18.78
C LEU A 439 -4.32 -10.62 -20.15
N ALA A 440 -3.38 -11.54 -20.37
CA ALA A 440 -2.74 -11.77 -21.66
C ALA A 440 -3.76 -12.21 -22.72
N ASN A 441 -4.66 -13.15 -22.39
CA ASN A 441 -5.73 -13.62 -23.27
C ASN A 441 -6.73 -12.51 -23.63
N PHE A 442 -6.93 -11.54 -22.78
CA PHE A 442 -7.73 -10.34 -23.05
C PHE A 442 -6.99 -9.30 -23.90
N GLY A 443 -5.74 -9.57 -24.31
CA GLY A 443 -4.93 -8.65 -25.10
C GLY A 443 -4.34 -7.47 -24.31
N ILE A 444 -4.36 -7.53 -22.98
CA ILE A 444 -3.66 -6.56 -22.15
C ILE A 444 -2.17 -6.84 -22.24
N PRO A 445 -1.30 -5.83 -22.46
CA PRO A 445 0.15 -6.04 -22.63
C PRO A 445 0.84 -6.44 -21.33
N VAL A 446 0.64 -7.67 -20.89
CA VAL A 446 1.33 -8.27 -19.74
C VAL A 446 2.72 -8.74 -20.18
N ILE A 447 3.74 -8.41 -19.39
CA ILE A 447 5.08 -8.99 -19.58
C ILE A 447 5.03 -10.44 -19.03
N THR A 448 5.04 -11.40 -19.93
CA THR A 448 4.95 -12.82 -19.59
C THR A 448 6.33 -13.42 -19.30
N ARG A 449 6.39 -14.34 -18.35
CA ARG A 449 7.55 -15.18 -18.07
C ARG A 449 7.42 -16.54 -18.76
N LEU A 450 8.49 -17.30 -18.77
CA LEU A 450 8.44 -18.70 -19.19
C LEU A 450 7.60 -19.51 -18.19
N LYS A 451 6.66 -20.31 -18.67
CA LYS A 451 5.67 -21.04 -17.84
C LYS A 451 6.28 -22.03 -16.82
N GLN A 452 7.48 -22.53 -17.09
CA GLN A 452 8.21 -23.43 -16.18
C GLN A 452 8.83 -22.71 -14.98
N LEU A 453 8.90 -21.37 -14.99
CA LEU A 453 9.49 -20.60 -13.90
C LEU A 453 8.45 -20.32 -12.82
N VAL A 454 8.83 -20.50 -11.56
CA VAL A 454 7.97 -20.20 -10.41
C VAL A 454 7.76 -18.69 -10.31
N PRO A 455 6.50 -18.21 -10.31
CA PRO A 455 6.22 -16.77 -10.26
C PRO A 455 6.57 -16.19 -8.90
N THR A 456 7.00 -14.93 -8.91
CA THR A 456 6.91 -14.09 -7.72
C THR A 456 5.47 -13.59 -7.52
N GLN A 457 5.26 -12.69 -6.58
CA GLN A 457 3.98 -12.01 -6.42
C GLN A 457 3.72 -10.89 -7.45
N HIS A 458 4.57 -10.71 -8.46
CA HIS A 458 4.47 -9.60 -9.39
C HIS A 458 3.88 -10.00 -10.74
N ILE A 459 2.97 -9.15 -11.26
CA ILE A 459 2.59 -9.08 -12.67
C ILE A 459 2.96 -7.67 -13.16
N TRP A 460 3.55 -7.56 -14.34
CA TRP A 460 3.84 -6.28 -14.97
C TRP A 460 2.94 -6.08 -16.18
N ILE A 461 2.17 -4.99 -16.18
CA ILE A 461 1.35 -4.56 -17.31
C ILE A 461 2.06 -3.39 -17.97
N LEU A 462 2.52 -3.56 -19.19
CA LEU A 462 3.19 -2.51 -19.97
C LEU A 462 2.15 -1.55 -20.54
N CYS A 463 2.42 -0.25 -20.47
CA CYS A 463 1.60 0.79 -21.08
C CYS A 463 2.41 1.52 -22.16
N GLN A 464 1.72 2.17 -23.11
CA GLN A 464 2.39 2.87 -24.22
C GLN A 464 3.36 3.96 -23.74
N ASN A 465 3.02 4.63 -22.65
CA ASN A 465 3.82 5.70 -22.06
C ASN A 465 3.39 5.99 -20.62
N LYS A 466 4.06 6.93 -19.96
CA LYS A 466 3.78 7.37 -18.58
C LYS A 466 2.34 7.87 -18.40
N HIS A 467 1.80 8.61 -19.38
CA HIS A 467 0.44 9.18 -19.28
C HIS A 467 -0.63 8.07 -19.29
N GLU A 468 -0.52 7.11 -20.20
CA GLU A 468 -1.47 5.98 -20.28
C GLU A 468 -1.35 5.05 -19.06
N SER A 469 -0.14 4.85 -18.54
CA SER A 469 0.07 4.14 -17.29
C SER A 469 -0.62 4.82 -16.11
N TYR A 470 -0.46 6.13 -15.98
CA TYR A 470 -1.11 6.92 -14.93
C TYR A 470 -2.64 6.93 -15.08
N LYS A 471 -3.15 7.07 -16.30
CA LYS A 471 -4.57 7.03 -16.59
C LYS A 471 -5.21 5.68 -16.21
N TYR A 472 -4.55 4.57 -16.54
CA TYR A 472 -5.02 3.24 -16.15
C TYR A 472 -4.97 3.04 -14.63
N TYR A 473 -3.89 3.48 -13.98
CA TYR A 473 -3.78 3.53 -12.53
C TYR A 473 -4.96 4.25 -11.87
N LEU A 474 -5.32 5.46 -12.34
CA LEU A 474 -6.44 6.23 -11.81
C LEU A 474 -7.79 5.52 -12.00
N LYS A 475 -7.99 4.86 -13.14
CA LYS A 475 -9.20 4.07 -13.39
C LYS A 475 -9.34 2.90 -12.40
N LEU A 476 -8.25 2.19 -12.11
CA LEU A 476 -8.26 1.10 -11.13
C LEU A 476 -8.48 1.63 -9.70
N GLU A 477 -7.86 2.74 -9.34
CA GLU A 477 -8.10 3.40 -8.05
C GLU A 477 -9.57 3.84 -7.88
N GLU A 478 -10.18 4.38 -8.93
CA GLU A 478 -11.61 4.76 -8.95
C GLU A 478 -12.54 3.56 -8.72
N LEU A 479 -12.11 2.36 -9.12
CA LEU A 479 -12.81 1.10 -8.87
C LEU A 479 -12.51 0.50 -7.48
N GLY A 480 -11.60 1.07 -6.70
CA GLY A 480 -11.12 0.52 -5.43
C GLY A 480 -10.09 -0.59 -5.60
N LEU A 481 -9.45 -0.71 -6.76
CA LEU A 481 -8.33 -1.62 -7.02
C LEU A 481 -7.01 -0.85 -6.87
N LEU A 482 -6.36 -0.99 -5.72
CA LEU A 482 -5.20 -0.19 -5.34
C LEU A 482 -3.91 -0.80 -5.88
N THR A 483 -3.37 -0.19 -6.93
CA THR A 483 -2.14 -0.61 -7.63
C THR A 483 -1.05 0.45 -7.51
N ASN A 484 0.07 0.26 -8.19
CA ASN A 484 1.02 1.35 -8.44
C ASN A 484 1.44 1.38 -9.92
N TYR A 485 1.80 2.58 -10.42
CA TYR A 485 2.41 2.75 -11.73
C TYR A 485 3.85 3.22 -11.57
N ARG A 486 4.73 2.78 -12.47
CA ARG A 486 6.15 3.12 -12.43
C ARG A 486 6.87 2.82 -13.74
N LEU A 487 8.13 3.22 -13.84
CA LEU A 487 9.06 2.68 -14.83
C LEU A 487 9.36 1.23 -14.47
N LEU A 488 9.07 0.31 -15.38
CA LEU A 488 9.33 -1.13 -15.20
C LEU A 488 10.82 -1.44 -15.40
N PRO A 489 11.37 -2.47 -14.72
CA PRO A 489 12.75 -2.88 -14.89
C PRO A 489 13.13 -3.21 -16.34
N TYR A 490 14.41 -3.38 -16.58
CA TYR A 490 15.00 -3.74 -17.90
C TYR A 490 14.68 -2.74 -19.02
N ASN A 491 14.41 -1.47 -18.66
CA ASN A 491 14.03 -0.41 -19.61
C ASN A 491 12.79 -0.75 -20.47
N LEU A 492 11.88 -1.57 -19.94
CA LEU A 492 10.66 -1.96 -20.63
C LEU A 492 9.70 -0.79 -20.89
N GLY A 493 9.83 0.30 -20.15
CA GLY A 493 8.93 1.45 -20.23
C GLY A 493 8.00 1.57 -19.02
N TYR A 494 7.03 2.48 -19.10
CA TYR A 494 6.08 2.70 -18.01
C TYR A 494 4.96 1.66 -18.00
N GLY A 495 4.55 1.26 -16.80
CA GLY A 495 3.48 0.29 -16.64
C GLY A 495 2.96 0.22 -15.20
N LEU A 496 2.09 -0.75 -14.95
CA LEU A 496 1.58 -1.07 -13.63
C LEU A 496 2.26 -2.32 -13.09
N ARG A 497 2.51 -2.32 -11.80
CA ARG A 497 2.96 -3.49 -11.05
C ARG A 497 1.82 -3.97 -10.16
N ILE A 498 1.38 -5.19 -10.39
CA ILE A 498 0.27 -5.85 -9.68
C ILE A 498 0.82 -6.93 -8.76
N GLY A 499 0.21 -7.08 -7.59
CA GLY A 499 0.45 -8.17 -6.65
C GLY A 499 -0.82 -8.52 -5.87
N LEU A 500 -0.94 -9.76 -5.42
CA LEU A 500 -2.18 -10.26 -4.82
C LEU A 500 -2.06 -10.63 -3.33
N ASN A 501 -0.89 -10.45 -2.72
CA ASN A 501 -0.61 -10.89 -1.34
C ASN A 501 -1.67 -10.43 -0.33
N ALA A 502 -1.89 -9.12 -0.24
CA ALA A 502 -2.87 -8.54 0.68
C ALA A 502 -4.31 -8.94 0.33
N SER A 503 -4.63 -9.04 -0.95
CA SER A 503 -5.97 -9.43 -1.41
C SER A 503 -6.29 -10.90 -1.12
N VAL A 504 -5.30 -11.80 -1.22
CA VAL A 504 -5.47 -13.21 -0.85
C VAL A 504 -5.75 -13.34 0.65
N LEU A 505 -5.07 -12.59 1.49
CA LEU A 505 -5.38 -12.53 2.92
C LEU A 505 -6.78 -11.98 3.22
N CYS A 506 -7.33 -11.16 2.32
CA CYS A 506 -8.72 -10.68 2.40
C CYS A 506 -9.75 -11.66 1.83
N GLY A 507 -9.37 -12.89 1.45
CA GLY A 507 -10.28 -13.91 0.93
C GLY A 507 -10.29 -14.06 -0.60
N LEU A 508 -9.45 -13.32 -1.34
CA LEU A 508 -9.28 -13.54 -2.79
C LEU A 508 -8.71 -14.94 -3.04
N ASN A 509 -9.29 -15.67 -3.96
CA ASN A 509 -8.83 -16.99 -4.37
C ASN A 509 -9.14 -17.24 -5.86
N GLU A 510 -8.77 -18.41 -6.39
CA GLU A 510 -8.87 -18.75 -7.81
C GLU A 510 -10.26 -18.50 -8.41
N LYS A 511 -11.34 -18.72 -7.64
CA LYS A 511 -12.73 -18.52 -8.12
C LYS A 511 -13.04 -17.05 -8.44
N HIS A 512 -12.29 -16.13 -7.87
CA HIS A 512 -12.50 -14.69 -8.03
C HIS A 512 -11.68 -14.09 -9.19
N ILE A 513 -10.64 -14.80 -9.67
CA ILE A 513 -9.64 -14.22 -10.59
C ILE A 513 -10.25 -13.91 -11.96
N SER A 514 -11.17 -14.73 -12.46
CA SER A 514 -11.84 -14.48 -13.75
C SER A 514 -12.57 -13.13 -13.72
N GLN A 515 -13.35 -12.88 -12.66
CA GLN A 515 -14.08 -11.62 -12.51
C GLN A 515 -13.15 -10.44 -12.29
N LEU A 516 -12.05 -10.60 -11.53
CA LEU A 516 -11.03 -9.56 -11.37
C LEU A 516 -10.41 -9.19 -12.72
N ALA A 517 -10.03 -10.19 -13.52
CA ALA A 517 -9.44 -9.97 -14.84
C ALA A 517 -10.42 -9.26 -15.80
N GLU A 518 -11.72 -9.60 -15.78
CA GLU A 518 -12.76 -8.92 -16.54
C GLU A 518 -12.91 -7.44 -16.14
N ILE A 519 -12.94 -7.15 -14.83
CA ILE A 519 -13.00 -5.79 -14.32
C ILE A 519 -11.77 -4.98 -14.78
N MET A 520 -10.58 -5.57 -14.70
CA MET A 520 -9.33 -4.93 -15.13
C MET A 520 -9.32 -4.70 -16.65
N ARG A 521 -9.82 -5.66 -17.46
CA ARG A 521 -9.99 -5.52 -18.92
C ARG A 521 -10.93 -4.37 -19.27
N ASP A 522 -12.10 -4.33 -18.64
CA ASP A 522 -13.11 -3.31 -18.92
C ASP A 522 -12.61 -1.90 -18.54
N ALA A 523 -11.82 -1.80 -17.46
CA ALA A 523 -11.13 -0.57 -17.09
C ALA A 523 -10.02 -0.18 -18.07
N TYR A 524 -9.29 -1.17 -18.63
CA TYR A 524 -8.21 -0.92 -19.58
C TYR A 524 -8.73 -0.35 -20.88
N TYR A 525 -9.71 -1.01 -21.51
CA TYR A 525 -10.23 -0.64 -22.84
C TYR A 525 -11.33 0.42 -22.82
N GLY A 526 -12.09 0.56 -21.73
CA GLY A 526 -13.26 1.44 -21.66
C GLY A 526 -13.16 2.54 -20.59
N ASP A 527 -14.18 3.36 -20.54
CA ASP A 527 -14.38 4.33 -19.46
C ASP A 527 -15.02 3.66 -18.24
N ILE A 528 -14.76 4.24 -17.07
CA ILE A 528 -15.37 3.76 -15.82
C ILE A 528 -16.85 4.12 -15.78
N THR A 529 -17.68 3.13 -16.09
CA THR A 529 -19.15 3.29 -16.05
C THR A 529 -19.71 3.06 -14.65
N PRO A 530 -20.89 3.61 -14.34
CA PRO A 530 -21.62 3.30 -13.10
C PRO A 530 -21.86 1.80 -12.90
N ARG A 531 -22.12 1.06 -13.98
CA ARG A 531 -22.31 -0.39 -13.97
C ARG A 531 -21.03 -1.11 -13.51
N LEU A 532 -19.88 -0.75 -14.08
CA LEU A 532 -18.59 -1.33 -13.75
C LEU A 532 -18.23 -1.06 -12.27
N LYS A 533 -18.45 0.17 -11.78
CA LYS A 533 -18.25 0.51 -10.36
C LYS A 533 -19.10 -0.33 -9.43
N LYS A 534 -20.40 -0.47 -9.74
CA LYS A 534 -21.31 -1.29 -8.93
C LYS A 534 -20.88 -2.76 -8.92
N MET A 535 -20.46 -3.28 -10.06
CA MET A 535 -19.96 -4.64 -10.20
C MET A 535 -18.70 -4.83 -9.35
N CYS A 536 -17.72 -3.94 -9.47
CA CYS A 536 -16.48 -4.00 -8.69
C CYS A 536 -16.73 -3.86 -7.19
N TYR A 537 -17.57 -2.92 -6.76
CA TYR A 537 -17.94 -2.78 -5.35
C TYR A 537 -18.57 -4.06 -4.76
N LYS A 538 -19.50 -4.69 -5.50
CA LYS A 538 -20.11 -5.97 -5.07
C LYS A 538 -19.06 -7.07 -4.99
N PHE A 539 -18.15 -7.12 -5.97
CA PHE A 539 -17.06 -8.07 -6.03
C PHE A 539 -16.15 -7.95 -4.81
N ILE A 540 -15.69 -6.74 -4.49
CA ILE A 540 -14.83 -6.47 -3.33
C ILE A 540 -15.54 -6.85 -2.02
N LYS A 541 -16.82 -6.46 -1.88
CA LYS A 541 -17.60 -6.79 -0.70
C LYS A 541 -17.76 -8.30 -0.51
N ASN A 542 -17.98 -9.03 -1.60
CA ASN A 542 -18.14 -10.49 -1.58
C ASN A 542 -16.85 -11.19 -1.10
N ILE A 543 -15.69 -10.80 -1.61
CA ILE A 543 -14.39 -11.31 -1.17
C ILE A 543 -14.21 -11.08 0.34
N LYS A 544 -14.41 -9.86 0.80
CA LYS A 544 -14.17 -9.49 2.21
C LYS A 544 -15.20 -10.06 3.19
N SER A 545 -16.36 -10.48 2.71
CA SER A 545 -17.38 -11.15 3.56
C SER A 545 -17.09 -12.64 3.76
N THR A 546 -16.17 -13.22 3.00
CA THR A 546 -15.76 -14.62 3.09
C THR A 546 -14.45 -14.83 3.85
N ALA A 547 -13.74 -13.76 4.16
CA ALA A 547 -12.54 -13.73 5.01
C ALA A 547 -12.94 -13.53 6.47
#